data_e6d6176f5c67f25ba5dbae121506d3f3
#
_entry.id   e6d6176f5c67f25ba5dbae121506d3f3
#
_cell.length_a   1.000
_cell.length_b   1.000
_cell.length_c   1.000
_cell.angle_alpha   90.00
_cell.angle_beta   90.00
_cell.angle_gamma   90.00
#
_symmetry.space_group_name_H-M   'P 1'
#
loop_
_entity.id
_entity.type
_entity.pdbx_description
1 polymer ?
#
loop_
_entity_poly.entity_id
_entity_poly.type
_entity_poly.pdbx_seq_one_letter_code
_entity_poly.pdbx_strand_id
1 'polypeptide(L)'
;MYDFLRTDKVRLPSFSTTQTIVDGINLDETLKGYRTLAVRGRETSSRNIQVHDKNSYINSTNPFLDGAILLGSNIPAKNILVEYQVSTKNYRDQTELYELLNYYINKPLVKLIFTDDLKYFYKGTLANMGEIETSLEHKGEMEFAIHDPYKYSNEIFIEKFAGSGEIKRSMLYPVALEWVEIKAKTNTDKLIIKNDSTGRRIIIDSNITSTDRIKIYFKEFLVEQNGKENISATMDITSDYEDFEINTGDVISTNIDADIELSYRERKL
;
A
#
# COMPACT_ATOMS: atom_id res chain seq x y z
N MET A 1 53.78 -11.83 6.19
CA MET A 1 53.57 -13.26 5.97
C MET A 1 52.09 -13.55 6.14
N TYR A 2 51.37 -13.80 5.05
CA TYR A 2 49.92 -14.10 5.13
C TYR A 2 49.73 -15.53 5.63
N ASP A 3 48.99 -15.71 6.73
CA ASP A 3 48.70 -17.02 7.31
C ASP A 3 47.47 -17.62 6.57
N PHE A 4 47.74 -18.45 5.57
CA PHE A 4 46.75 -19.14 4.77
C PHE A 4 46.08 -20.33 5.47
N LEU A 5 46.42 -20.60 6.71
CA LEU A 5 45.92 -21.77 7.46
C LEU A 5 44.72 -21.44 8.38
N ARG A 6 44.26 -20.17 8.41
CA ARG A 6 43.11 -19.74 9.20
C ARG A 6 41.93 -19.32 8.34
N THR A 7 41.46 -20.24 7.50
CA THR A 7 40.20 -20.03 6.70
C THR A 7 38.94 -20.03 7.56
N ASP A 8 39.01 -20.55 8.79
CA ASP A 8 37.96 -20.51 9.80
C ASP A 8 37.65 -19.08 10.32
N LYS A 9 38.53 -18.11 10.06
CA LYS A 9 38.35 -16.69 10.42
C LYS A 9 37.98 -15.78 9.25
N VAL A 10 37.88 -16.30 8.03
CA VAL A 10 37.30 -15.54 6.93
C VAL A 10 35.83 -15.41 7.25
N ARG A 11 35.44 -14.28 7.87
CA ARG A 11 34.04 -13.86 7.87
C ARG A 11 33.65 -13.74 6.41
N LEU A 12 32.90 -14.73 5.93
CA LEU A 12 32.16 -14.55 4.67
C LEU A 12 31.48 -13.19 4.74
N PRO A 13 31.53 -12.41 3.66
CA PRO A 13 30.85 -11.11 3.65
C PRO A 13 29.45 -11.32 4.22
N SER A 14 29.06 -10.45 5.14
CA SER A 14 27.74 -10.52 5.75
C SER A 14 26.74 -10.50 4.60
N PHE A 15 26.15 -11.64 4.34
CA PHE A 15 25.05 -11.72 3.40
C PHE A 15 23.99 -10.70 3.81
N SER A 16 23.20 -10.24 2.85
CA SER A 16 22.11 -9.32 3.11
C SER A 16 21.44 -9.67 4.45
N THR A 17 21.38 -8.72 5.34
CA THR A 17 20.65 -8.87 6.61
C THR A 17 19.14 -8.77 6.40
N THR A 18 18.72 -8.44 5.19
CA THR A 18 17.32 -8.30 4.80
C THR A 18 16.74 -9.68 4.49
N GLN A 19 15.70 -10.04 5.21
CA GLN A 19 14.91 -11.26 4.99
C GLN A 19 13.54 -10.87 4.41
N THR A 20 12.92 -11.81 3.70
CA THR A 20 11.62 -11.62 3.07
C THR A 20 10.51 -12.25 3.90
N ILE A 21 9.52 -11.46 4.27
CA ILE A 21 8.34 -11.90 5.01
C ILE A 21 7.13 -11.75 4.08
N VAL A 22 6.42 -12.84 3.86
CA VAL A 22 5.21 -12.91 3.02
C VAL A 22 4.01 -13.29 3.88
N ASP A 23 2.98 -12.44 3.94
CA ASP A 23 1.78 -12.64 4.76
C ASP A 23 2.08 -12.97 6.23
N GLY A 24 3.18 -12.42 6.77
CA GLY A 24 3.61 -12.66 8.13
C GLY A 24 4.53 -13.88 8.31
N ILE A 25 4.78 -14.65 7.27
CA ILE A 25 5.70 -15.81 7.27
C ILE A 25 7.09 -15.35 6.81
N ASN A 26 8.09 -15.50 7.66
CA ASN A 26 9.48 -15.26 7.31
C ASN A 26 10.00 -16.45 6.49
N LEU A 27 10.25 -16.23 5.19
CA LEU A 27 10.69 -17.28 4.29
C LEU A 27 12.06 -17.83 4.67
N ASP A 28 12.97 -16.96 5.09
CA ASP A 28 14.35 -17.33 5.48
C ASP A 28 14.41 -18.21 6.74
N GLU A 29 13.44 -18.09 7.63
CA GLU A 29 13.35 -18.90 8.85
C GLU A 29 12.53 -20.18 8.64
N THR A 30 11.50 -20.10 7.79
CA THR A 30 10.52 -21.19 7.61
C THR A 30 11.01 -22.22 6.61
N LEU A 31 11.65 -21.79 5.51
CA LEU A 31 12.09 -22.65 4.42
C LEU A 31 13.55 -23.06 4.60
N LYS A 32 13.78 -24.30 5.03
CA LYS A 32 15.15 -24.83 5.19
C LYS A 32 15.90 -24.83 3.86
N GLY A 33 17.01 -24.10 3.81
CA GLY A 33 17.83 -24.00 2.60
C GLY A 33 17.48 -22.80 1.71
N TYR A 34 16.44 -22.06 2.01
CA TYR A 34 16.16 -20.78 1.37
C TYR A 34 16.87 -19.63 2.10
N ARG A 35 17.32 -18.66 1.34
CA ARG A 35 17.90 -17.43 1.86
C ARG A 35 17.69 -16.26 0.91
N THR A 36 17.18 -15.14 1.41
CA THR A 36 17.16 -13.87 0.69
C THR A 36 18.58 -13.31 0.57
N LEU A 37 19.00 -12.96 -0.65
CA LEU A 37 20.31 -12.36 -0.93
C LEU A 37 20.24 -10.85 -1.06
N ALA A 38 19.30 -10.37 -1.85
CA ALA A 38 19.09 -8.93 -2.10
C ALA A 38 17.63 -8.63 -2.41
N VAL A 39 17.22 -7.40 -2.12
CA VAL A 39 15.92 -6.87 -2.51
C VAL A 39 16.13 -5.55 -3.22
N ARG A 40 15.62 -5.43 -4.45
CA ARG A 40 15.80 -4.26 -5.31
C ARG A 40 14.45 -3.68 -5.75
N GLY A 41 14.45 -2.42 -6.17
CA GLY A 41 13.25 -1.75 -6.72
C GLY A 41 12.35 -1.09 -5.67
N ARG A 42 12.69 -1.17 -4.38
CA ARG A 42 11.91 -0.52 -3.31
C ARG A 42 12.08 0.99 -3.30
N GLU A 43 13.29 1.46 -3.53
CA GLU A 43 13.70 2.87 -3.43
C GLU A 43 13.51 3.63 -4.75
N THR A 44 13.24 2.91 -5.83
CA THR A 44 13.06 3.55 -7.15
C THR A 44 11.63 4.03 -7.31
N SER A 45 11.49 5.27 -7.74
CA SER A 45 10.22 5.82 -8.19
C SER A 45 10.43 6.61 -9.47
N SER A 46 9.48 6.49 -10.37
CA SER A 46 9.41 7.26 -11.59
C SER A 46 8.02 7.87 -11.74
N ARG A 47 7.90 8.84 -12.64
CA ARG A 47 6.60 9.38 -13.04
C ARG A 47 6.37 9.17 -14.52
N ASN A 48 5.21 8.68 -14.87
CA ASN A 48 4.73 8.81 -16.23
C ASN A 48 4.26 10.24 -16.43
N ILE A 49 4.77 10.89 -17.46
CA ILE A 49 4.48 12.29 -17.77
C ILE A 49 3.76 12.30 -19.11
N GLN A 50 2.56 12.86 -19.12
CA GLN A 50 1.83 13.14 -20.34
C GLN A 50 2.01 14.61 -20.69
N VAL A 51 2.61 14.87 -21.85
CA VAL A 51 2.85 16.21 -22.33
C VAL A 51 2.23 16.42 -23.70
N HIS A 52 1.87 17.65 -23.99
CA HIS A 52 1.47 18.09 -25.32
C HIS A 52 2.47 19.10 -25.84
N ASP A 53 3.00 18.84 -27.03
CA ASP A 53 3.94 19.77 -27.67
C ASP A 53 3.20 21.06 -28.02
N LYS A 54 3.75 22.20 -27.61
CA LYS A 54 3.17 23.52 -27.90
C LYS A 54 3.06 23.78 -29.40
N ASN A 55 3.93 23.20 -30.20
CA ASN A 55 3.91 23.33 -31.64
C ASN A 55 2.71 22.65 -32.33
N SER A 56 2.07 21.67 -31.68
CA SER A 56 0.90 21.01 -32.24
C SER A 56 -0.40 21.82 -32.12
N TYR A 57 -0.43 22.87 -31.31
CA TYR A 57 -1.60 23.75 -31.16
C TYR A 57 -1.64 24.92 -32.15
N ILE A 58 -0.55 25.15 -32.90
CA ILE A 58 -0.41 26.38 -33.71
C ILE A 58 -0.36 25.99 -35.17
N ASN A 59 -1.42 26.28 -35.89
CA ASN A 59 -1.42 26.33 -37.32
C ASN A 59 -0.34 27.30 -37.77
N SER A 60 0.80 26.80 -38.21
CA SER A 60 1.79 27.35 -39.16
C SER A 60 2.32 28.82 -39.03
N THR A 61 1.84 29.64 -38.12
CA THR A 61 2.29 31.04 -38.08
C THR A 61 3.38 31.35 -37.08
N ASN A 62 3.66 30.43 -36.13
CA ASN A 62 4.79 30.58 -35.20
C ASN A 62 5.36 29.21 -34.78
N PRO A 63 6.19 28.59 -35.63
CA PRO A 63 6.62 27.19 -35.44
C PRO A 63 7.68 26.99 -34.34
N PHE A 64 8.04 28.02 -33.59
CA PHE A 64 9.15 27.97 -32.63
C PHE A 64 8.73 28.36 -31.21
N LEU A 65 7.69 27.69 -30.68
CA LEU A 65 7.42 27.77 -29.25
C LEU A 65 8.17 26.64 -28.53
N ASP A 66 9.14 27.02 -27.73
CA ASP A 66 9.88 26.07 -26.92
C ASP A 66 9.01 25.40 -25.84
N GLY A 67 9.25 24.11 -25.66
CA GLY A 67 8.69 23.32 -24.56
C GLY A 67 7.34 22.68 -24.87
N ALA A 68 6.80 22.04 -23.85
CA ALA A 68 5.54 21.31 -23.88
C ALA A 68 4.63 21.72 -22.73
N ILE A 69 3.34 21.46 -22.86
CA ILE A 69 2.35 21.64 -21.79
C ILE A 69 2.21 20.32 -21.06
N LEU A 70 2.41 20.32 -19.74
CA LEU A 70 2.14 19.16 -18.90
C LEU A 70 0.62 18.94 -18.81
N LEU A 71 0.14 17.84 -19.34
CA LEU A 71 -1.27 17.44 -19.27
C LEU A 71 -1.58 16.65 -17.99
N GLY A 72 -0.64 15.85 -17.53
CA GLY A 72 -0.78 15.07 -16.32
C GLY A 72 0.49 14.30 -15.97
N SER A 73 0.55 13.80 -14.75
CA SER A 73 1.59 12.86 -14.33
C SER A 73 1.05 11.93 -13.25
N ASN A 74 1.45 10.66 -13.31
CA ASN A 74 1.13 9.67 -12.30
C ASN A 74 2.39 8.88 -11.93
N ILE A 75 2.36 8.27 -10.74
CA ILE A 75 3.38 7.32 -10.32
C ILE A 75 2.90 5.94 -10.77
N PRO A 76 3.62 5.26 -11.68
CA PRO A 76 3.22 3.94 -12.15
C PRO A 76 3.41 2.86 -11.08
N ALA A 77 2.80 1.71 -11.32
CA ALA A 77 3.17 0.48 -10.63
C ALA A 77 4.68 0.24 -10.73
N LYS A 78 5.26 -0.43 -9.74
CA LYS A 78 6.69 -0.77 -9.71
C LYS A 78 6.89 -2.25 -9.46
N ASN A 79 8.09 -2.76 -9.78
CA ASN A 79 8.47 -4.13 -9.50
C ASN A 79 9.49 -4.17 -8.37
N ILE A 80 9.30 -5.13 -7.45
CA ILE A 80 10.29 -5.47 -6.43
C ILE A 80 10.89 -6.82 -6.81
N LEU A 81 12.21 -6.84 -6.94
CA LEU A 81 13.01 -8.01 -7.25
C LEU A 81 13.61 -8.55 -5.96
N VAL A 82 13.38 -9.83 -5.68
CA VAL A 82 13.95 -10.54 -4.55
C VAL A 82 14.91 -11.60 -5.09
N GLU A 83 16.21 -11.37 -4.96
CA GLU A 83 17.22 -12.37 -5.23
C GLU A 83 17.33 -13.30 -4.05
N TYR A 84 17.35 -14.61 -4.31
CA TYR A 84 17.46 -15.63 -3.28
C TYR A 84 18.46 -16.70 -3.65
N GLN A 85 18.89 -17.44 -2.65
CA GLN A 85 19.71 -18.65 -2.80
C GLN A 85 18.94 -19.83 -2.22
N VAL A 86 19.01 -20.95 -2.93
CA VAL A 86 18.56 -22.25 -2.43
C VAL A 86 19.80 -23.12 -2.25
N SER A 87 19.88 -23.80 -1.11
CA SER A 87 20.93 -24.79 -0.80
C SER A 87 20.29 -25.96 -0.05
N THR A 88 20.16 -27.10 -0.72
CA THR A 88 19.51 -28.30 -0.17
C THR A 88 20.47 -29.50 -0.20
N LYS A 89 20.17 -30.53 0.59
CA LYS A 89 21.01 -31.72 0.67
C LYS A 89 20.71 -32.72 -0.44
N ASN A 90 19.51 -32.72 -0.96
CA ASN A 90 19.04 -33.64 -1.98
C ASN A 90 17.88 -33.03 -2.77
N TYR A 91 17.51 -33.64 -3.89
CA TYR A 91 16.44 -33.16 -4.77
C TYR A 91 15.05 -33.23 -4.15
N ARG A 92 14.82 -34.16 -3.20
CA ARG A 92 13.53 -34.23 -2.51
C ARG A 92 13.32 -33.01 -1.64
N ASP A 93 14.32 -32.65 -0.82
CA ASP A 93 14.26 -31.45 0.02
C ASP A 93 14.10 -30.19 -0.86
N GLN A 94 14.70 -30.17 -2.05
CA GLN A 94 14.55 -29.07 -3.00
C GLN A 94 13.12 -28.98 -3.53
N THR A 95 12.52 -30.09 -3.91
CA THR A 95 11.13 -30.14 -4.38
C THR A 95 10.17 -29.66 -3.29
N GLU A 96 10.30 -30.18 -2.07
CA GLU A 96 9.50 -29.77 -0.91
C GLU A 96 9.65 -28.26 -0.62
N LEU A 97 10.87 -27.72 -0.74
CA LEU A 97 11.12 -26.29 -0.56
C LEU A 97 10.36 -25.47 -1.60
N TYR A 98 10.41 -25.84 -2.88
CA TYR A 98 9.73 -25.08 -3.93
C TYR A 98 8.22 -25.21 -3.87
N GLU A 99 7.68 -26.36 -3.46
CA GLU A 99 6.25 -26.53 -3.22
C GLU A 99 5.77 -25.57 -2.12
N LEU A 100 6.50 -25.50 -1.01
CA LEU A 100 6.18 -24.58 0.09
C LEU A 100 6.38 -23.11 -0.31
N LEU A 101 7.47 -22.79 -1.02
CA LEU A 101 7.72 -21.45 -1.51
C LEU A 101 6.55 -20.99 -2.40
N ASN A 102 6.17 -21.80 -3.39
CA ASN A 102 5.04 -21.49 -4.27
C ASN A 102 3.73 -21.34 -3.48
N TYR A 103 3.48 -22.18 -2.49
CA TYR A 103 2.29 -22.07 -1.63
C TYR A 103 2.19 -20.70 -0.92
N TYR A 104 3.33 -20.16 -0.46
CA TYR A 104 3.34 -18.87 0.23
C TYR A 104 3.26 -17.69 -0.72
N ILE A 105 3.93 -17.72 -1.87
CA ILE A 105 4.07 -16.54 -2.75
C ILE A 105 3.08 -16.48 -3.91
N ASN A 106 2.55 -17.62 -4.38
CA ASN A 106 1.67 -17.68 -5.55
C ASN A 106 0.21 -17.48 -5.16
N LYS A 107 -0.10 -16.26 -4.72
CA LYS A 107 -1.44 -15.79 -4.38
C LYS A 107 -1.78 -14.55 -5.20
N PRO A 108 -3.08 -14.27 -5.41
CA PRO A 108 -3.51 -13.06 -6.15
C PRO A 108 -2.93 -11.76 -5.60
N LEU A 109 -2.77 -11.68 -4.29
CA LEU A 109 -2.18 -10.53 -3.60
C LEU A 109 -1.50 -11.00 -2.32
N VAL A 110 -0.23 -10.63 -2.13
CA VAL A 110 0.54 -10.93 -0.93
C VAL A 110 1.00 -9.64 -0.23
N LYS A 111 1.11 -9.71 1.08
CA LYS A 111 1.71 -8.67 1.91
C LYS A 111 3.20 -8.95 2.06
N LEU A 112 4.03 -8.05 1.50
CA LEU A 112 5.49 -8.16 1.53
C LEU A 112 6.06 -7.22 2.59
N ILE A 113 6.84 -7.77 3.52
CA ILE A 113 7.59 -7.02 4.52
C ILE A 113 9.05 -7.47 4.43
N PHE A 114 9.96 -6.53 4.64
CA PHE A 114 11.39 -6.81 4.69
C PHE A 114 11.93 -6.48 6.06
N THR A 115 12.85 -7.30 6.59
CA THR A 115 13.32 -7.17 7.98
C THR A 115 14.08 -5.89 8.26
N ASP A 116 14.57 -5.21 7.24
CA ASP A 116 15.20 -3.88 7.34
C ASP A 116 14.18 -2.73 7.43
N ASP A 117 12.87 -2.99 7.14
CA ASP A 117 11.79 -2.01 7.26
C ASP A 117 10.48 -2.66 7.77
N LEU A 118 10.49 -3.20 8.98
CA LEU A 118 9.34 -3.89 9.58
C LEU A 118 8.11 -2.99 9.84
N LYS A 119 8.29 -1.67 9.75
CA LYS A 119 7.19 -0.71 9.97
C LYS A 119 6.24 -0.60 8.79
N TYR A 120 6.68 -1.00 7.60
CA TYR A 120 5.93 -0.83 6.37
C TYR A 120 5.81 -2.15 5.60
N PHE A 121 4.79 -2.24 4.78
CA PHE A 121 4.57 -3.35 3.88
C PHE A 121 4.17 -2.88 2.49
N TYR A 122 4.47 -3.70 1.50
CA TYR A 122 3.94 -3.58 0.15
C TYR A 122 2.84 -4.61 -0.08
N LYS A 123 1.96 -4.32 -1.04
CA LYS A 123 1.01 -5.29 -1.58
C LYS A 123 1.40 -5.59 -3.01
N GLY A 124 1.67 -6.84 -3.30
CA GLY A 124 2.14 -7.25 -4.61
C GLY A 124 1.62 -8.61 -5.02
N THR A 125 1.77 -8.90 -6.31
CA THR A 125 1.49 -10.19 -6.92
C THR A 125 2.77 -10.72 -7.51
N LEU A 126 3.06 -12.01 -7.35
CA LEU A 126 4.19 -12.63 -8.03
C LEU A 126 3.98 -12.53 -9.56
N ALA A 127 4.82 -11.75 -10.21
CA ALA A 127 4.77 -11.55 -11.67
C ALA A 127 5.61 -12.59 -12.41
N ASN A 128 6.78 -12.89 -11.85
CA ASN A 128 7.70 -13.84 -12.45
C ASN A 128 8.55 -14.53 -11.37
N MET A 129 8.87 -15.77 -11.60
CA MET A 129 9.87 -16.52 -10.88
C MET A 129 10.81 -17.11 -11.92
N GLY A 130 12.07 -16.68 -11.91
CA GLY A 130 13.06 -17.11 -12.90
C GLY A 130 13.15 -18.63 -13.04
N GLU A 131 13.81 -19.10 -14.07
CA GLU A 131 14.03 -20.54 -14.29
C GLU A 131 14.72 -21.15 -13.09
N ILE A 132 14.21 -22.32 -12.67
CA ILE A 132 14.76 -23.07 -11.55
C ILE A 132 15.85 -23.98 -12.08
N GLU A 133 17.07 -23.75 -11.66
CA GLU A 133 18.17 -24.66 -11.98
C GLU A 133 18.03 -25.99 -11.21
N THR A 134 18.41 -27.08 -11.86
CA THR A 134 18.38 -28.41 -11.24
C THR A 134 19.53 -28.66 -10.24
N SER A 135 20.37 -27.66 -9.98
CA SER A 135 21.45 -27.71 -9.01
C SER A 135 20.92 -27.65 -7.57
N LEU A 136 21.49 -28.45 -6.68
CA LEU A 136 21.17 -28.45 -5.24
C LEU A 136 21.55 -27.13 -4.54
N GLU A 137 22.44 -26.37 -5.16
CA GLU A 137 22.82 -25.04 -4.73
C GLU A 137 22.76 -24.10 -5.93
N HIS A 138 21.87 -23.14 -5.90
CA HIS A 138 21.69 -22.16 -6.98
C HIS A 138 21.09 -20.86 -6.47
N LYS A 139 21.12 -19.86 -7.31
CA LYS A 139 20.46 -18.56 -7.08
C LYS A 139 19.26 -18.44 -7.99
N GLY A 140 18.24 -17.81 -7.47
CA GLY A 140 17.03 -17.48 -8.21
C GLY A 140 16.59 -16.05 -7.96
N GLU A 141 15.58 -15.64 -8.70
CA GLU A 141 15.00 -14.31 -8.61
C GLU A 141 13.48 -14.41 -8.66
N MET A 142 12.81 -13.64 -7.80
CA MET A 142 11.36 -13.48 -7.79
C MET A 142 11.03 -12.02 -8.04
N GLU A 143 10.13 -11.76 -8.97
CA GLU A 143 9.65 -10.44 -9.30
C GLU A 143 8.21 -10.28 -8.82
N PHE A 144 7.98 -9.30 -7.95
CA PHE A 144 6.66 -8.93 -7.48
C PHE A 144 6.19 -7.62 -8.12
N ALA A 145 5.07 -7.66 -8.84
CA ALA A 145 4.41 -6.48 -9.34
C ALA A 145 3.67 -5.79 -8.19
N ILE A 146 4.05 -4.57 -7.88
CA ILE A 146 3.44 -3.71 -6.88
C ILE A 146 2.51 -2.75 -7.60
N HIS A 147 1.21 -3.08 -7.61
CA HIS A 147 0.19 -2.35 -8.36
C HIS A 147 -0.01 -0.93 -7.81
N ASP A 148 0.01 -0.79 -6.49
CA ASP A 148 0.04 0.49 -5.80
C ASP A 148 1.49 0.80 -5.40
N PRO A 149 2.12 1.85 -5.95
CA PRO A 149 3.54 2.11 -5.77
C PRO A 149 3.95 2.44 -4.33
N TYR A 150 2.98 2.67 -3.45
CA TYR A 150 3.22 3.03 -2.05
C TYR A 150 3.42 1.80 -1.16
N LYS A 151 4.21 1.99 -0.11
CA LYS A 151 4.24 1.11 1.06
C LYS A 151 3.36 1.68 2.16
N TYR A 152 2.69 0.80 2.89
CA TYR A 152 1.73 1.14 3.94
C TYR A 152 2.26 0.78 5.32
N SER A 153 1.97 1.63 6.31
CA SER A 153 2.31 1.33 7.70
C SER A 153 1.64 0.03 8.17
N ASN A 154 2.38 -0.79 8.93
CA ASN A 154 1.79 -1.93 9.64
C ASN A 154 0.86 -1.47 10.77
N GLU A 155 1.15 -0.30 11.34
CA GLU A 155 0.33 0.33 12.36
C GLU A 155 -0.89 1.01 11.75
N ILE A 156 -2.04 0.85 12.39
CA ILE A 156 -3.28 1.57 12.08
C ILE A 156 -3.34 2.78 13.01
N PHE A 157 -3.60 3.94 12.42
CA PHE A 157 -3.77 5.17 13.17
C PHE A 157 -5.26 5.51 13.30
N ILE A 158 -5.63 5.98 14.49
CA ILE A 158 -7.00 6.36 14.81
C ILE A 158 -7.00 7.79 15.33
N GLU A 159 -7.80 8.65 14.70
CA GLU A 159 -8.06 10.02 15.14
C GLU A 159 -9.51 10.14 15.61
N LYS A 160 -9.74 10.93 16.66
CA LYS A 160 -11.07 11.13 17.24
C LYS A 160 -11.36 12.61 17.45
N PHE A 161 -12.54 13.03 17.01
CA PHE A 161 -12.98 14.42 17.08
C PHE A 161 -14.40 14.50 17.64
N ALA A 162 -14.72 15.62 18.30
CA ALA A 162 -16.08 15.99 18.67
C ALA A 162 -16.56 17.08 17.71
N GLY A 163 -17.47 16.75 16.79
CA GLY A 163 -18.03 17.65 15.78
C GLY A 163 -17.14 17.85 14.56
N SER A 164 -15.95 18.40 14.74
CA SER A 164 -14.94 18.58 13.69
C SER A 164 -13.54 18.50 14.28
N GLY A 165 -12.54 18.21 13.46
CA GLY A 165 -11.17 18.13 13.91
C GLY A 165 -10.13 18.16 12.80
N GLU A 166 -8.96 18.66 13.17
CA GLU A 166 -7.80 18.74 12.29
C GLU A 166 -6.94 17.49 12.42
N ILE A 167 -6.49 16.95 11.31
CA ILE A 167 -5.51 15.86 11.23
C ILE A 167 -4.12 16.41 11.60
N LYS A 168 -3.68 16.13 12.80
CA LYS A 168 -2.41 16.66 13.34
C LYS A 168 -1.20 15.81 12.99
N ARG A 169 -1.42 14.54 12.63
CA ARG A 169 -0.33 13.63 12.30
C ARG A 169 0.36 14.06 11.02
N SER A 170 1.69 14.15 11.05
CA SER A 170 2.49 14.46 9.86
C SER A 170 2.51 13.27 8.90
N MET A 171 2.02 13.47 7.70
CA MET A 171 1.98 12.51 6.58
C MET A 171 2.72 13.08 5.38
N LEU A 172 3.47 12.24 4.67
CA LEU A 172 4.18 12.66 3.45
C LEU A 172 3.27 12.67 2.21
N TYR A 173 2.24 11.83 2.23
CA TYR A 173 1.30 11.67 1.12
C TYR A 173 -0.12 11.58 1.67
N PRO A 174 -1.13 12.10 0.94
CA PRO A 174 -2.52 11.90 1.29
C PRO A 174 -2.84 10.40 1.40
N VAL A 175 -3.73 10.01 2.28
CA VAL A 175 -4.10 8.61 2.52
C VAL A 175 -5.60 8.42 2.45
N ALA A 176 -6.03 7.33 1.84
CA ALA A 176 -7.41 6.89 1.92
C ALA A 176 -7.71 6.32 3.32
N LEU A 177 -8.92 6.51 3.80
CA LEU A 177 -9.36 5.94 5.06
C LEU A 177 -9.57 4.41 4.92
N GLU A 178 -9.32 3.66 5.99
CA GLU A 178 -9.80 2.29 6.08
C GLU A 178 -11.28 2.26 6.44
N TRP A 179 -11.64 3.06 7.43
CA TRP A 179 -13.03 3.31 7.80
C TRP A 179 -13.18 4.66 8.52
N VAL A 180 -14.41 5.17 8.53
CA VAL A 180 -14.85 6.28 9.38
C VAL A 180 -16.08 5.83 10.15
N GLU A 181 -16.13 6.13 11.45
CA GLU A 181 -17.29 5.92 12.31
C GLU A 181 -17.83 7.26 12.81
N ILE A 182 -19.10 7.48 12.61
CA ILE A 182 -19.83 8.68 13.06
C ILE A 182 -20.83 8.22 14.12
N LYS A 183 -20.72 8.78 15.32
CA LYS A 183 -21.69 8.59 16.38
C LYS A 183 -22.55 9.86 16.47
N ALA A 184 -23.76 9.77 15.95
CA ALA A 184 -24.69 10.89 15.91
C ALA A 184 -25.13 11.31 17.32
N LYS A 185 -25.26 12.61 17.54
CA LYS A 185 -25.85 13.23 18.75
C LYS A 185 -27.14 13.99 18.44
N THR A 186 -27.44 14.19 17.16
CA THR A 186 -28.66 14.83 16.68
C THR A 186 -29.27 14.00 15.56
N ASN A 187 -30.59 14.11 15.39
CA ASN A 187 -31.30 13.42 14.32
C ASN A 187 -31.06 14.11 12.97
N THR A 188 -30.98 13.32 11.90
CA THR A 188 -30.90 13.85 10.54
C THR A 188 -31.44 12.84 9.53
N ASP A 189 -32.01 13.31 8.44
CA ASP A 189 -32.36 12.50 7.27
C ASP A 189 -31.20 12.43 6.27
N LYS A 190 -30.16 13.25 6.48
CA LYS A 190 -29.00 13.34 5.60
C LYS A 190 -27.71 13.60 6.39
N LEU A 191 -26.79 12.66 6.37
CA LEU A 191 -25.47 12.81 6.95
C LEU A 191 -24.46 13.21 5.88
N ILE A 192 -23.70 14.27 6.14
CA ILE A 192 -22.60 14.71 5.26
C ILE A 192 -21.32 14.70 6.08
N ILE A 193 -20.34 13.96 5.60
CA ILE A 193 -18.96 13.96 6.11
C ILE A 193 -18.13 14.71 5.08
N LYS A 194 -17.39 15.71 5.50
CA LYS A 194 -16.66 16.60 4.60
C LYS A 194 -15.20 16.74 5.04
N ASN A 195 -14.29 16.72 4.08
CA ASN A 195 -12.96 17.26 4.23
C ASN A 195 -13.00 18.72 3.77
N ASP A 196 -12.97 19.65 4.73
CA ASP A 196 -13.13 21.08 4.45
C ASP A 196 -11.95 21.66 3.65
N SER A 197 -10.77 21.06 3.76
CA SER A 197 -9.56 21.49 3.05
C SER A 197 -9.61 21.16 1.56
N THR A 198 -10.15 19.99 1.20
CA THR A 198 -10.24 19.54 -0.20
C THR A 198 -11.62 19.78 -0.83
N GLY A 199 -12.64 20.03 0.00
CA GLY A 199 -14.04 20.13 -0.42
C GLY A 199 -14.72 18.78 -0.69
N ARG A 200 -14.02 17.67 -0.59
CA ARG A 200 -14.53 16.29 -0.79
C ARG A 200 -15.55 15.94 0.29
N ARG A 201 -16.58 15.22 -0.10
CA ARG A 201 -17.69 14.88 0.80
C ARG A 201 -18.26 13.49 0.54
N ILE A 202 -18.75 12.88 1.60
CA ILE A 202 -19.56 11.65 1.57
C ILE A 202 -20.94 12.02 2.09
N ILE A 203 -21.96 11.59 1.38
CA ILE A 203 -23.35 11.91 1.66
C ILE A 203 -24.11 10.60 1.82
N ILE A 204 -24.84 10.47 2.92
CA ILE A 204 -25.71 9.33 3.24
C ILE A 204 -27.12 9.84 3.46
N ASP A 205 -28.04 9.48 2.56
CA ASP A 205 -29.46 9.81 2.65
C ASP A 205 -30.20 8.69 3.38
N SER A 206 -30.18 8.76 4.72
CA SER A 206 -30.83 7.79 5.61
C SER A 206 -31.33 8.50 6.86
N ASN A 207 -32.41 7.98 7.42
CA ASN A 207 -32.94 8.47 8.70
C ASN A 207 -32.01 7.99 9.84
N ILE A 208 -31.25 8.93 10.39
CA ILE A 208 -30.26 8.72 11.44
C ILE A 208 -30.74 9.40 12.70
N THR A 209 -30.81 8.63 13.78
CA THR A 209 -31.19 9.13 15.11
C THR A 209 -29.96 9.50 15.95
N SER A 210 -30.18 10.29 17.00
CA SER A 210 -29.13 10.80 17.89
C SER A 210 -28.34 9.75 18.67
N THR A 211 -28.66 8.47 18.51
CA THR A 211 -27.95 7.35 19.16
C THR A 211 -27.28 6.41 18.16
N ASP A 212 -27.50 6.68 16.87
CA ASP A 212 -26.99 5.81 15.82
C ASP A 212 -25.49 5.95 15.61
N ARG A 213 -24.90 4.84 15.20
CA ARG A 213 -23.51 4.77 14.75
C ARG A 213 -23.50 4.39 13.28
N ILE A 214 -22.91 5.22 12.47
CA ILE A 214 -22.72 4.97 11.04
C ILE A 214 -21.26 4.68 10.82
N LYS A 215 -20.95 3.51 10.26
CA LYS A 215 -19.58 3.13 9.94
C LYS A 215 -19.44 2.87 8.46
N ILE A 216 -18.47 3.53 7.83
CA ILE A 216 -18.18 3.45 6.41
C ILE A 216 -16.84 2.75 6.25
N TYR A 217 -16.81 1.64 5.52
CA TYR A 217 -15.61 0.88 5.19
C TYR A 217 -15.23 1.15 3.75
N PHE A 218 -14.13 1.85 3.54
CA PHE A 218 -13.74 2.33 2.21
C PHE A 218 -13.29 1.22 1.26
N LYS A 219 -12.69 0.15 1.74
CA LYS A 219 -12.25 -0.96 0.88
C LYS A 219 -13.39 -1.86 0.41
N GLU A 220 -14.36 -2.05 1.27
CA GLU A 220 -15.49 -2.96 1.06
C GLU A 220 -16.69 -2.27 0.39
N PHE A 221 -16.66 -0.94 0.21
CA PHE A 221 -17.81 -0.13 -0.22
C PHE A 221 -19.06 -0.41 0.64
N LEU A 222 -18.84 -0.54 1.94
CA LEU A 222 -19.87 -0.92 2.89
C LEU A 222 -20.17 0.23 3.85
N VAL A 223 -21.45 0.54 4.03
CA VAL A 223 -21.94 1.46 5.06
C VAL A 223 -22.85 0.69 5.99
N GLU A 224 -22.52 0.67 7.27
CA GLU A 224 -23.28 -0.01 8.31
C GLU A 224 -23.90 0.99 9.28
N GLN A 225 -25.16 0.76 9.62
CA GLN A 225 -25.84 1.43 10.73
C GLN A 225 -25.93 0.50 11.92
N ASN A 226 -25.41 0.94 13.07
CA ASN A 226 -25.41 0.22 14.35
C ASN A 226 -24.73 -1.18 14.29
N GLY A 227 -23.82 -1.38 13.31
CA GLY A 227 -23.09 -2.63 13.12
C GLY A 227 -23.94 -3.82 12.67
N LYS A 228 -25.15 -3.58 12.15
CA LYS A 228 -26.09 -4.63 11.75
C LYS A 228 -26.75 -4.41 10.41
N GLU A 229 -27.12 -3.19 10.08
CA GLU A 229 -27.85 -2.86 8.86
C GLU A 229 -26.88 -2.35 7.81
N ASN A 230 -26.87 -3.00 6.64
CA ASN A 230 -26.16 -2.46 5.47
C ASN A 230 -27.05 -1.41 4.81
N ILE A 231 -26.62 -0.16 4.90
CA ILE A 231 -27.27 0.98 4.29
C ILE A 231 -26.47 1.57 3.12
N SER A 232 -25.59 0.80 2.49
CA SER A 232 -24.73 1.29 1.39
C SER A 232 -25.54 1.84 0.22
N ALA A 233 -26.77 1.34 0.00
CA ALA A 233 -27.68 1.82 -1.04
C ALA A 233 -28.18 3.27 -0.81
N THR A 234 -28.02 3.81 0.41
CA THR A 234 -28.42 5.20 0.75
C THR A 234 -27.28 6.20 0.52
N MET A 235 -26.11 5.74 0.10
CA MET A 235 -25.02 6.64 -0.27
C MET A 235 -25.37 7.38 -1.56
N ASP A 236 -25.33 8.72 -1.49
CA ASP A 236 -25.61 9.58 -2.64
C ASP A 236 -24.54 9.39 -3.72
N ILE A 237 -24.96 9.27 -4.98
CA ILE A 237 -24.08 9.08 -6.15
C ILE A 237 -23.07 10.23 -6.35
N THR A 238 -23.35 11.40 -5.76
CA THR A 238 -22.45 12.56 -5.80
C THR A 238 -21.39 12.54 -4.70
N SER A 239 -21.32 11.47 -3.93
CA SER A 239 -20.28 11.28 -2.91
C SER A 239 -18.92 11.06 -3.56
N ASP A 240 -17.89 11.72 -3.03
CA ASP A 240 -16.49 11.57 -3.46
C ASP A 240 -15.82 10.35 -2.78
N TYR A 241 -16.52 9.22 -2.73
CA TYR A 241 -16.13 8.06 -1.93
C TYR A 241 -14.75 7.51 -2.28
N GLU A 242 -14.45 7.32 -3.57
CA GLU A 242 -13.19 6.78 -4.06
C GLU A 242 -12.01 7.76 -3.86
N ASP A 243 -12.32 9.04 -3.90
CA ASP A 243 -11.35 10.12 -3.82
C ASP A 243 -11.27 10.77 -2.44
N PHE A 244 -11.95 10.21 -1.44
CA PHE A 244 -11.95 10.76 -0.08
C PHE A 244 -10.65 10.39 0.64
N GLU A 245 -9.65 11.23 0.44
CA GLU A 245 -8.34 11.12 1.10
C GLU A 245 -8.17 12.21 2.17
N ILE A 246 -7.29 11.93 3.14
CA ILE A 246 -6.90 12.87 4.19
C ILE A 246 -5.40 13.12 4.16
N ASN A 247 -5.00 14.31 4.59
CA ASN A 247 -3.61 14.71 4.74
C ASN A 247 -3.39 15.51 6.03
N THR A 248 -2.13 15.76 6.38
CA THR A 248 -1.75 16.64 7.49
C THR A 248 -2.40 18.01 7.33
N GLY A 249 -3.05 18.51 8.38
CA GLY A 249 -3.72 19.81 8.41
C GLY A 249 -5.13 19.81 7.82
N ASP A 250 -5.61 18.67 7.28
CA ASP A 250 -7.00 18.59 6.81
C ASP A 250 -7.96 18.66 7.98
N VAL A 251 -9.07 19.38 7.77
CA VAL A 251 -10.16 19.50 8.73
C VAL A 251 -11.33 18.64 8.27
N ILE A 252 -11.68 17.65 9.10
CA ILE A 252 -12.83 16.78 8.86
C ILE A 252 -14.00 17.26 9.71
N SER A 253 -15.16 17.41 9.09
CA SER A 253 -16.37 17.90 9.72
C SER A 253 -17.61 17.10 9.30
N THR A 254 -18.69 17.26 10.06
CA THR A 254 -20.03 16.73 9.74
C THR A 254 -21.07 17.85 9.80
N ASN A 255 -22.18 17.67 9.07
CA ASN A 255 -23.31 18.61 9.10
C ASN A 255 -24.17 18.51 10.38
N ILE A 256 -23.87 17.57 11.26
CA ILE A 256 -24.57 17.33 12.52
C ILE A 256 -23.59 17.33 13.70
N ASP A 257 -24.11 17.51 14.91
CA ASP A 257 -23.32 17.23 16.12
C ASP A 257 -23.12 15.72 16.26
N ALA A 258 -21.85 15.31 16.21
CA ALA A 258 -21.45 13.91 16.24
C ALA A 258 -20.04 13.76 16.77
N ASP A 259 -19.70 12.57 17.29
CA ASP A 259 -18.31 12.17 17.47
C ASP A 259 -17.83 11.44 16.20
N ILE A 260 -16.66 11.81 15.73
CA ILE A 260 -16.03 11.26 14.52
C ILE A 260 -14.82 10.43 14.93
N GLU A 261 -14.70 9.22 14.43
CA GLU A 261 -13.52 8.40 14.57
C GLU A 261 -13.06 7.94 13.19
N LEU A 262 -11.79 8.22 12.85
CA LEU A 262 -11.17 7.89 11.56
C LEU A 262 -10.10 6.85 11.75
N SER A 263 -10.02 5.91 10.84
CA SER A 263 -8.96 4.89 10.79
C SER A 263 -8.25 4.93 9.45
N TYR A 264 -6.94 4.97 9.48
CA TYR A 264 -6.10 5.01 8.28
C TYR A 264 -4.72 4.41 8.51
N ARG A 265 -4.00 4.18 7.42
CA ARG A 265 -2.58 3.82 7.43
C ARG A 265 -1.77 4.87 6.71
N GLU A 266 -0.68 5.27 7.30
CA GLU A 266 0.33 6.10 6.63
C GLU A 266 0.85 5.38 5.38
N ARG A 267 1.07 6.14 4.29
CA ARG A 267 1.73 5.62 3.10
C ARG A 267 3.00 6.38 2.77
N LYS A 268 3.97 5.68 2.20
CA LYS A 268 5.23 6.23 1.70
C LYS A 268 5.54 5.63 0.33
N LEU A 269 6.29 6.36 -0.46
CA LEU A 269 6.74 5.89 -1.78
C LEU A 269 7.96 4.99 -1.68
#